data_19e4e1b6c1eefd34c9e7fb27db1e6d62
#
_entry.id   19e4e1b6c1eefd34c9e7fb27db1e6d62
#
_cell.length_a   1.000
_cell.length_b   1.000
_cell.length_c   1.000
_cell.angle_alpha   90.00
_cell.angle_beta   90.00
_cell.angle_gamma   90.00
#
_symmetry.space_group_name_H-M   'P 1'
#
loop_
_entity.id
_entity.type
_entity.pdbx_description
1 polymer ?
#
loop_
_entity_poly.entity_id
_entity_poly.type
_entity_poly.pdbx_seq_one_letter_code
_entity_poly.pdbx_strand_id
1 'polypeptide(L)'
;MRVFKRIVGILLAITLVGSLFAGCVNKSADDGEGTTGEAYVERKKAKVGDKVVFGRYGKEGEKKDIVWLVLKKEGRKLLLISEGVVDVAPYNKTRSSVTWETCELRTWLNGEFLDTAFEAKEKNKIVESKVSTPDNADHKTPGGNDTDDKVFILSIEEAKELFEEDMDRRAKATDYAKEKGLKASTEQLYLGNSPWWLRSPGRSGTDSSYVNVDGRIYNSIPVDNAVPGIRPVIWVKA
;
A
#
# COMPACT_ATOMS: atom_id res chain seq x y z
N MET A 1 -57.71 5.69 2.28
CA MET A 1 -58.09 6.85 3.12
C MET A 1 -56.80 7.55 3.52
N ARG A 2 -56.71 8.82 3.11
CA ARG A 2 -55.53 9.69 3.20
C ARG A 2 -55.27 10.13 4.63
N VAL A 3 -54.01 10.32 5.06
CA VAL A 3 -53.63 11.46 5.90
C VAL A 3 -52.21 11.92 5.55
N PHE A 4 -52.13 13.09 4.96
CA PHE A 4 -50.93 13.93 4.84
C PHE A 4 -50.60 14.54 6.21
N LYS A 5 -49.33 14.52 6.63
CA LYS A 5 -48.84 15.47 7.65
C LYS A 5 -47.67 16.26 7.10
N ARG A 6 -47.92 17.54 6.94
CA ARG A 6 -46.93 18.61 6.69
C ARG A 6 -46.05 18.75 7.95
N ILE A 7 -44.74 18.86 7.75
CA ILE A 7 -43.84 19.36 8.79
C ILE A 7 -43.25 20.67 8.30
N VAL A 8 -43.47 21.67 9.12
CA VAL A 8 -43.09 23.07 8.99
C VAL A 8 -41.58 23.21 9.24
N GLY A 9 -40.90 23.98 8.40
CA GLY A 9 -39.50 24.31 8.59
C GLY A 9 -39.28 25.27 9.76
N ILE A 10 -38.24 24.99 10.53
CA ILE A 10 -37.66 25.93 11.49
C ILE A 10 -36.27 26.27 11.00
N LEU A 11 -36.09 27.50 10.56
CA LEU A 11 -34.77 28.12 10.37
C LEU A 11 -34.15 28.35 11.76
N LEU A 12 -33.01 27.75 12.02
CA LEU A 12 -32.18 28.10 13.17
C LEU A 12 -30.92 28.82 12.66
N ALA A 13 -30.84 30.10 12.95
CA ALA A 13 -29.66 30.91 12.73
C ALA A 13 -28.61 30.51 13.79
N ILE A 14 -27.44 30.01 13.36
CA ILE A 14 -26.31 29.77 14.25
C ILE A 14 -25.28 30.89 14.05
N THR A 15 -25.11 31.69 15.07
CA THR A 15 -24.09 32.72 15.23
C THR A 15 -22.71 32.10 15.30
N LEU A 16 -21.80 32.62 14.46
CA LEU A 16 -20.36 32.33 14.54
C LEU A 16 -19.78 32.85 15.86
N VAL A 17 -19.23 31.98 16.68
CA VAL A 17 -18.27 32.34 17.73
C VAL A 17 -16.90 31.85 17.28
N GLY A 18 -16.05 32.79 16.91
CA GLY A 18 -14.66 32.52 16.56
C GLY A 18 -13.83 32.19 17.79
N SER A 19 -13.20 31.04 17.78
CA SER A 19 -12.12 30.71 18.71
C SER A 19 -10.82 30.56 17.91
N LEU A 20 -9.95 31.55 18.07
CA LEU A 20 -8.57 31.52 17.60
C LEU A 20 -7.79 30.46 18.39
N PHE A 21 -7.41 29.35 17.76
CA PHE A 21 -6.33 28.50 18.23
C PHE A 21 -5.09 28.77 17.40
N ALA A 22 -4.14 29.46 18.03
CA ALA A 22 -2.78 29.58 17.54
C ALA A 22 -2.06 28.25 17.73
N GLY A 23 -1.95 27.45 16.69
CA GLY A 23 -1.09 26.27 16.62
C GLY A 23 0.16 26.61 15.82
N CYS A 24 1.34 26.50 16.45
CA CYS A 24 2.63 26.71 15.81
C CYS A 24 2.83 25.79 14.61
N VAL A 25 2.83 26.38 13.42
CA VAL A 25 3.23 25.74 12.17
C VAL A 25 4.73 25.97 12.01
N ASN A 26 5.54 24.94 12.09
CA ASN A 26 6.89 24.98 11.57
C ASN A 26 6.84 24.99 10.04
N LYS A 27 7.10 26.15 9.48
CA LYS A 27 7.15 26.43 8.07
C LYS A 27 8.57 26.14 7.57
N SER A 28 8.76 25.04 6.84
CA SER A 28 9.86 24.97 5.89
C SER A 28 9.30 25.39 4.53
N ALA A 29 9.87 26.48 4.01
CA ALA A 29 9.49 27.04 2.73
C ALA A 29 9.98 26.14 1.61
N ASP A 30 9.07 25.77 0.71
CA ASP A 30 9.38 25.59 -0.71
C ASP A 30 8.12 25.97 -1.51
N ASP A 31 8.31 26.90 -2.44
CA ASP A 31 7.27 27.47 -3.27
C ASP A 31 6.95 26.54 -4.45
N GLY A 32 5.73 26.02 -4.51
CA GLY A 32 5.26 25.18 -5.62
C GLY A 32 3.78 24.86 -5.52
N GLU A 33 2.99 25.58 -6.30
CA GLU A 33 1.63 25.36 -6.81
C GLU A 33 0.74 24.28 -6.18
N GLY A 34 -0.36 24.77 -5.63
CA GLY A 34 -1.66 24.20 -5.31
C GLY A 34 -1.92 22.70 -5.53
N THR A 35 -1.72 21.91 -4.49
CA THR A 35 -2.45 20.66 -4.28
C THR A 35 -3.18 20.75 -2.95
N THR A 36 -4.46 20.39 -2.93
CA THR A 36 -5.26 20.21 -1.72
C THR A 36 -4.50 19.29 -0.77
N GLY A 37 -3.87 19.88 0.26
CA GLY A 37 -2.94 19.18 1.13
C GLY A 37 -3.61 18.03 1.88
N GLU A 38 -3.32 16.80 1.50
CA GLU A 38 -3.64 15.64 2.32
C GLU A 38 -2.88 15.76 3.65
N ALA A 39 -3.61 15.71 4.76
CA ALA A 39 -3.02 15.82 6.09
C ALA A 39 -2.37 14.48 6.47
N TYR A 40 -1.04 14.45 6.55
CA TYR A 40 -0.31 13.31 7.10
C TYR A 40 -0.21 13.39 8.62
N VAL A 41 -0.40 12.25 9.28
CA VAL A 41 -0.36 12.15 10.74
C VAL A 41 1.02 11.70 11.22
N GLU A 42 1.50 12.26 12.34
CA GLU A 42 2.69 11.72 13.00
C GLU A 42 2.46 10.27 13.43
N ARG A 43 3.40 9.35 13.11
CA ARG A 43 3.28 7.91 13.40
C ARG A 43 2.86 7.59 14.84
N LYS A 44 3.38 8.33 15.84
CA LYS A 44 3.02 8.13 17.27
C LYS A 44 1.53 8.32 17.55
N LYS A 45 0.86 9.17 16.77
CA LYS A 45 -0.56 9.52 16.92
C LYS A 45 -1.45 8.73 15.96
N ALA A 46 -0.86 8.07 14.97
CA ALA A 46 -1.58 7.44 13.88
C ALA A 46 -2.49 6.30 14.35
N LYS A 47 -3.63 6.17 13.68
CA LYS A 47 -4.66 5.14 13.84
C LYS A 47 -4.80 4.37 12.52
N VAL A 48 -5.50 3.26 12.54
CA VAL A 48 -5.91 2.53 11.32
C VAL A 48 -6.68 3.46 10.40
N GLY A 49 -6.34 3.45 9.12
CA GLY A 49 -6.90 4.32 8.09
C GLY A 49 -6.15 5.66 7.89
N ASP A 50 -5.30 6.08 8.84
CA ASP A 50 -4.51 7.29 8.68
C ASP A 50 -3.36 7.09 7.66
N LYS A 51 -2.93 8.20 7.06
CA LYS A 51 -1.75 8.24 6.19
C LYS A 51 -0.55 8.83 6.95
N VAL A 52 0.61 8.20 6.79
CA VAL A 52 1.87 8.62 7.38
C VAL A 52 2.97 8.66 6.32
N VAL A 53 3.96 9.52 6.51
CA VAL A 53 5.15 9.58 5.65
C VAL A 53 6.32 8.88 6.34
N PHE A 54 7.01 8.00 5.57
CA PHE A 54 8.18 7.30 6.06
C PHE A 54 9.04 6.76 4.93
N GLY A 55 10.33 7.12 4.88
CA GLY A 55 11.23 6.79 3.80
C GLY A 55 10.97 7.59 2.52
N ARG A 56 11.87 7.45 1.55
CA ARG A 56 11.82 8.14 0.26
C ARG A 56 12.23 7.19 -0.86
N TYR A 57 11.49 7.15 -1.95
CA TYR A 57 11.78 6.28 -3.07
C TYR A 57 11.58 6.97 -4.42
N GLY A 58 12.32 6.53 -5.43
CA GLY A 58 12.29 7.09 -6.76
C GLY A 58 13.68 7.13 -7.40
N LYS A 59 13.80 7.87 -8.48
CA LYS A 59 15.06 8.10 -9.17
C LYS A 59 16.06 8.81 -8.25
N GLU A 60 17.32 8.42 -8.36
CA GLU A 60 18.40 9.05 -7.58
C GLU A 60 18.44 10.57 -7.83
N GLY A 61 18.51 11.33 -6.74
CA GLY A 61 18.43 12.80 -6.76
C GLY A 61 17.00 13.37 -6.82
N GLU A 62 15.98 12.57 -7.16
CA GLU A 62 14.58 12.99 -7.31
C GLU A 62 13.62 12.16 -6.44
N LYS A 63 14.14 11.45 -5.42
CA LYS A 63 13.31 10.60 -4.54
C LYS A 63 12.21 11.42 -3.87
N LYS A 64 10.98 10.89 -3.93
CA LYS A 64 9.80 11.45 -3.25
C LYS A 64 9.51 10.71 -1.96
N ASP A 65 8.84 11.34 -1.04
CA ASP A 65 8.38 10.72 0.20
C ASP A 65 7.44 9.55 -0.11
N ILE A 66 7.61 8.44 0.62
CA ILE A 66 6.67 7.33 0.53
C ILE A 66 5.54 7.60 1.51
N VAL A 67 4.33 7.69 0.98
CA VAL A 67 3.10 7.76 1.77
C VAL A 67 2.63 6.34 2.05
N TRP A 68 2.25 6.10 3.30
CA TRP A 68 1.79 4.81 3.78
C TRP A 68 0.42 4.90 4.40
N LEU A 69 -0.44 3.93 4.11
CA LEU A 69 -1.71 3.71 4.79
C LEU A 69 -1.47 2.81 6.01
N VAL A 70 -2.00 3.19 7.16
CA VAL A 70 -1.96 2.36 8.38
C VAL A 70 -3.04 1.29 8.29
N LEU A 71 -2.65 0.04 8.12
CA LEU A 71 -3.56 -1.11 8.04
C LEU A 71 -3.88 -1.69 9.43
N LYS A 72 -2.91 -1.68 10.35
CA LYS A 72 -3.07 -2.27 11.68
C LYS A 72 -2.20 -1.54 12.70
N LYS A 73 -2.64 -1.53 13.97
CA LYS A 73 -1.87 -1.01 15.08
C LYS A 73 -1.82 -2.04 16.21
N GLU A 74 -0.61 -2.40 16.63
CA GLU A 74 -0.36 -3.31 17.74
C GLU A 74 0.57 -2.65 18.76
N GLY A 75 -0.01 -2.15 19.86
CA GLY A 75 0.75 -1.38 20.85
C GLY A 75 1.44 -0.17 20.22
N ARG A 76 2.78 -0.23 20.14
CA ARG A 76 3.62 0.81 19.53
C ARG A 76 4.07 0.48 18.10
N LYS A 77 3.52 -0.55 17.48
CA LYS A 77 3.83 -0.93 16.11
C LYS A 77 2.66 -0.63 15.18
N LEU A 78 2.97 -0.18 13.98
CA LEU A 78 2.03 0.06 12.89
C LEU A 78 2.38 -0.86 11.73
N LEU A 79 1.38 -1.56 11.19
CA LEU A 79 1.47 -2.22 9.89
C LEU A 79 1.11 -1.19 8.83
N LEU A 80 2.06 -0.92 7.94
CA LEU A 80 1.94 0.08 6.90
C LEU A 80 2.00 -0.59 5.53
N ILE A 81 1.12 -0.19 4.62
CA ILE A 81 1.23 -0.50 3.19
C ILE A 81 1.45 0.80 2.42
N SER A 82 2.31 0.80 1.41
CA SER A 82 2.44 2.01 0.57
C SER A 82 1.08 2.38 -0.04
N GLU A 83 0.74 3.67 -0.05
CA GLU A 83 -0.50 4.13 -0.65
C GLU A 83 -0.57 3.81 -2.14
N GLY A 84 0.50 4.13 -2.86
CA GLY A 84 0.66 3.83 -4.27
C GLY A 84 1.47 2.57 -4.55
N VAL A 85 1.40 2.11 -5.80
CA VAL A 85 2.29 1.10 -6.36
C VAL A 85 3.60 1.80 -6.70
N VAL A 86 4.69 1.46 -5.99
CA VAL A 86 5.92 2.27 -5.98
C VAL A 86 6.95 1.89 -7.04
N ASP A 87 6.89 0.65 -7.53
CA ASP A 87 7.82 0.13 -8.53
C ASP A 87 7.16 -0.96 -9.38
N VAL A 88 7.89 -1.45 -10.38
CA VAL A 88 7.51 -2.58 -11.24
C VAL A 88 8.67 -3.52 -11.45
N ALA A 89 8.46 -4.79 -11.16
CA ALA A 89 9.37 -5.89 -11.45
C ALA A 89 8.57 -7.20 -11.47
N PRO A 90 9.07 -8.25 -12.13
CA PRO A 90 8.48 -9.58 -12.03
C PRO A 90 8.61 -10.12 -10.60
N TYR A 91 7.72 -11.02 -10.22
CA TYR A 91 7.79 -11.75 -8.96
C TYR A 91 9.07 -12.60 -8.89
N ASN A 92 9.43 -13.18 -10.05
CA ASN A 92 10.68 -13.88 -10.28
C ASN A 92 11.13 -13.67 -11.74
N LYS A 93 12.41 -13.40 -12.01
CA LYS A 93 12.89 -13.04 -13.37
C LYS A 93 12.73 -14.18 -14.38
N THR A 94 12.77 -15.42 -13.90
CA THR A 94 12.62 -16.60 -14.74
C THR A 94 11.31 -17.31 -14.40
N ARG A 95 10.65 -17.88 -15.41
CA ARG A 95 9.45 -18.70 -15.21
C ARG A 95 9.82 -20.07 -14.63
N SER A 96 9.93 -20.11 -13.32
CA SER A 96 10.25 -21.30 -12.54
C SER A 96 9.28 -21.46 -11.38
N SER A 97 9.18 -22.65 -10.82
CA SER A 97 8.39 -22.86 -9.61
C SER A 97 9.09 -22.21 -8.41
N VAL A 98 8.45 -21.18 -7.86
CA VAL A 98 8.96 -20.41 -6.72
C VAL A 98 7.86 -20.16 -5.69
N THR A 99 8.25 -19.93 -4.46
CA THR A 99 7.40 -19.45 -3.36
C THR A 99 7.86 -18.06 -2.94
N TRP A 100 7.14 -17.43 -2.00
CA TRP A 100 7.61 -16.18 -1.41
C TRP A 100 9.04 -16.32 -0.82
N GLU A 101 9.32 -17.44 -0.16
CA GLU A 101 10.63 -17.73 0.42
C GLU A 101 11.77 -17.64 -0.60
N THR A 102 11.55 -18.10 -1.83
CA THR A 102 12.59 -18.30 -2.84
C THR A 102 12.59 -17.30 -3.98
N CYS A 103 11.56 -16.41 -4.07
CA CYS A 103 11.44 -15.48 -5.19
C CYS A 103 12.45 -14.31 -5.10
N GLU A 104 12.80 -13.80 -6.27
CA GLU A 104 13.72 -12.65 -6.39
C GLU A 104 13.11 -11.34 -5.89
N LEU A 105 11.78 -11.19 -5.97
CA LEU A 105 11.09 -10.00 -5.46
C LEU A 105 11.30 -9.83 -3.96
N ARG A 106 11.20 -10.91 -3.16
CA ARG A 106 11.48 -10.87 -1.73
C ARG A 106 12.92 -10.45 -1.43
N THR A 107 13.88 -11.03 -2.17
CA THR A 107 15.29 -10.71 -2.03
C THR A 107 15.54 -9.22 -2.32
N TRP A 108 14.95 -8.70 -3.38
CA TRP A 108 15.06 -7.29 -3.76
C TRP A 108 14.42 -6.36 -2.71
N LEU A 109 13.24 -6.69 -2.19
CA LEU A 109 12.55 -5.90 -1.15
C LEU A 109 13.37 -5.79 0.14
N ASN A 110 13.99 -6.89 0.59
CA ASN A 110 14.79 -6.92 1.81
C ASN A 110 16.27 -6.51 1.63
N GLY A 111 16.69 -6.27 0.41
CA GLY A 111 18.01 -5.75 0.03
C GLY A 111 17.93 -4.36 -0.56
N GLU A 112 17.96 -4.27 -1.88
CA GLU A 112 18.08 -3.02 -2.64
C GLU A 112 16.97 -2.00 -2.30
N PHE A 113 15.71 -2.43 -2.25
CA PHE A 113 14.62 -1.52 -1.90
C PHE A 113 14.76 -0.98 -0.48
N LEU A 114 15.00 -1.85 0.50
CA LEU A 114 15.19 -1.46 1.90
C LEU A 114 16.36 -0.48 2.05
N ASP A 115 17.45 -0.69 1.32
CA ASP A 115 18.65 0.15 1.38
C ASP A 115 18.45 1.50 0.69
N THR A 116 17.69 1.50 -0.40
CA THR A 116 17.44 2.70 -1.20
C THR A 116 16.35 3.60 -0.62
N ALA A 117 15.31 2.99 -0.03
CA ALA A 117 14.12 3.71 0.43
C ALA A 117 14.26 4.29 1.85
N PHE A 118 15.16 3.77 2.69
CA PHE A 118 15.23 4.14 4.08
C PHE A 118 16.64 4.48 4.54
N GLU A 119 16.78 5.59 5.27
CA GLU A 119 18.00 5.94 5.97
C GLU A 119 18.29 4.97 7.14
N ALA A 120 19.53 4.89 7.62
CA ALA A 120 19.93 4.01 8.71
C ALA A 120 19.05 4.14 9.97
N LYS A 121 18.71 5.39 10.35
CA LYS A 121 17.83 5.67 11.50
C LYS A 121 16.38 5.22 11.28
N GLU A 122 15.93 5.14 10.02
CA GLU A 122 14.61 4.66 9.65
C GLU A 122 14.59 3.13 9.62
N LYS A 123 15.60 2.49 9.01
CA LYS A 123 15.75 1.03 9.02
C LYS A 123 15.71 0.45 10.43
N ASN A 124 16.27 1.15 11.44
CA ASN A 124 16.23 0.74 12.85
C ASN A 124 14.82 0.79 13.47
N LYS A 125 13.87 1.48 12.84
CA LYS A 125 12.46 1.50 13.27
C LYS A 125 11.62 0.43 12.59
N ILE A 126 12.06 -0.08 11.43
CA ILE A 126 11.39 -1.19 10.74
C ILE A 126 11.62 -2.46 11.56
N VAL A 127 10.55 -3.16 11.85
CA VAL A 127 10.56 -4.39 12.65
C VAL A 127 10.66 -5.58 11.70
N GLU A 128 11.69 -6.40 11.88
CA GLU A 128 11.73 -7.70 11.24
C GLU A 128 10.61 -8.58 11.80
N SER A 129 9.85 -9.19 10.94
CA SER A 129 8.62 -9.90 11.30
C SER A 129 8.56 -11.26 10.62
N LYS A 130 8.04 -12.25 11.34
CA LYS A 130 7.74 -13.55 10.74
C LYS A 130 6.55 -13.37 9.76
N VAL A 131 6.77 -13.77 8.53
CA VAL A 131 5.81 -13.68 7.42
C VAL A 131 5.45 -15.10 6.98
N SER A 132 4.21 -15.50 7.22
CA SER A 132 3.68 -16.78 6.77
C SER A 132 2.96 -16.62 5.43
N THR A 133 3.18 -17.56 4.53
CA THR A 133 2.50 -17.61 3.24
C THR A 133 1.70 -18.91 3.15
N PRO A 134 0.40 -18.89 3.43
CA PRO A 134 -0.45 -20.07 3.32
C PRO A 134 -0.47 -20.64 1.90
N ASP A 135 -0.75 -21.94 1.79
CA ASP A 135 -1.07 -22.57 0.51
C ASP A 135 -2.26 -21.87 -0.15
N ASN A 136 -2.25 -21.81 -1.48
CA ASN A 136 -3.41 -21.26 -2.20
C ASN A 136 -4.65 -22.14 -1.91
N ALA A 137 -5.67 -21.54 -1.29
CA ALA A 137 -6.84 -22.26 -0.83
C ALA A 137 -7.64 -22.93 -1.97
N ASP A 138 -7.67 -22.29 -3.15
CA ASP A 138 -8.45 -22.76 -4.31
C ASP A 138 -7.71 -23.85 -5.11
N HIS A 139 -6.37 -23.71 -5.23
CA HIS A 139 -5.54 -24.55 -6.11
C HIS A 139 -4.61 -25.51 -5.38
N LYS A 140 -4.51 -25.37 -4.04
CA LYS A 140 -3.60 -26.16 -3.18
C LYS A 140 -2.12 -26.03 -3.56
N THR A 141 -1.77 -24.94 -4.23
CA THR A 141 -0.37 -24.60 -4.56
C THR A 141 0.37 -24.24 -3.28
N PRO A 142 1.50 -24.88 -2.98
CA PRO A 142 2.25 -24.63 -1.73
C PRO A 142 2.73 -23.18 -1.61
N GLY A 143 2.56 -22.58 -0.43
CA GLY A 143 3.03 -21.23 -0.10
C GLY A 143 4.51 -21.18 0.27
N GLY A 144 5.09 -22.32 0.67
CA GLY A 144 6.47 -22.42 1.13
C GLY A 144 6.61 -22.24 2.63
N ASN A 145 7.86 -22.07 3.10
CA ASN A 145 8.13 -21.85 4.51
C ASN A 145 7.86 -20.40 4.93
N ASP A 146 7.68 -20.22 6.25
CA ASP A 146 7.71 -18.89 6.85
C ASP A 146 9.06 -18.20 6.63
N THR A 147 9.02 -16.89 6.48
CA THR A 147 10.23 -16.06 6.33
C THR A 147 10.31 -15.00 7.40
N ASP A 148 11.52 -14.51 7.68
CA ASP A 148 11.72 -13.32 8.51
C ASP A 148 12.05 -12.15 7.57
N ASP A 149 11.18 -11.15 7.51
CA ASP A 149 11.25 -10.04 6.56
C ASP A 149 11.07 -8.68 7.23
N LYS A 150 11.82 -7.70 6.77
CA LYS A 150 11.60 -6.29 7.11
C LYS A 150 10.60 -5.64 6.15
N VAL A 151 10.65 -6.02 4.88
CA VAL A 151 9.73 -5.55 3.85
C VAL A 151 9.12 -6.74 3.13
N PHE A 152 7.82 -6.76 3.02
CA PHE A 152 7.07 -7.83 2.36
C PHE A 152 5.90 -7.27 1.54
N ILE A 153 5.09 -8.12 0.95
CA ILE A 153 3.81 -7.77 0.30
C ILE A 153 2.71 -8.63 0.92
N LEU A 154 1.46 -8.22 0.83
CA LEU A 154 0.34 -8.95 1.44
C LEU A 154 0.12 -10.33 0.83
N SER A 155 -0.38 -11.29 1.61
CA SER A 155 -1.02 -12.51 1.11
C SER A 155 -2.45 -12.24 0.65
N ILE A 156 -3.09 -13.24 0.03
CA ILE A 156 -4.53 -13.20 -0.31
C ILE A 156 -5.37 -12.99 0.95
N GLU A 157 -5.07 -13.74 1.99
CA GLU A 157 -5.80 -13.72 3.26
C GLU A 157 -5.68 -12.36 3.94
N GLU A 158 -4.47 -11.82 4.02
CA GLU A 158 -4.23 -10.49 4.58
C GLU A 158 -4.90 -9.39 3.76
N ALA A 159 -4.85 -9.49 2.42
CA ALA A 159 -5.51 -8.53 1.55
C ALA A 159 -7.04 -8.55 1.70
N LYS A 160 -7.63 -9.70 2.03
CA LYS A 160 -9.07 -9.83 2.32
C LYS A 160 -9.42 -9.39 3.74
N GLU A 161 -8.54 -9.64 4.72
CA GLU A 161 -8.77 -9.28 6.13
C GLU A 161 -8.60 -7.77 6.37
N LEU A 162 -7.59 -7.15 5.74
CA LEU A 162 -7.18 -5.77 6.02
C LEU A 162 -7.91 -4.72 5.16
N PHE A 163 -8.66 -5.16 4.16
CA PHE A 163 -9.49 -4.30 3.32
C PHE A 163 -10.91 -4.87 3.25
N GLU A 164 -11.90 -4.06 3.60
CA GLU A 164 -13.29 -4.50 3.67
C GLU A 164 -13.86 -4.84 2.28
N GLU A 165 -13.59 -3.97 1.29
CA GLU A 165 -14.13 -4.09 -0.05
C GLU A 165 -13.03 -4.22 -1.12
N ASP A 166 -13.40 -4.75 -2.29
CA ASP A 166 -12.49 -4.81 -3.44
C ASP A 166 -11.93 -3.43 -3.80
N MET A 167 -12.76 -2.40 -3.73
CA MET A 167 -12.35 -1.04 -4.07
C MET A 167 -11.27 -0.47 -3.15
N ASP A 168 -11.20 -0.89 -1.90
CA ASP A 168 -10.23 -0.42 -0.92
C ASP A 168 -8.81 -0.93 -1.23
N ARG A 169 -8.71 -2.06 -1.95
CA ARG A 169 -7.45 -2.62 -2.41
C ARG A 169 -6.86 -1.91 -3.63
N ARG A 170 -7.64 -1.05 -4.31
CA ARG A 170 -7.15 -0.30 -5.47
C ARG A 170 -5.97 0.59 -5.09
N ALA A 171 -4.99 0.70 -5.98
CA ALA A 171 -3.84 1.56 -5.77
C ALA A 171 -3.41 2.20 -7.09
N LYS A 172 -3.08 3.48 -7.04
CA LYS A 172 -2.54 4.21 -8.18
C LYS A 172 -1.04 3.95 -8.32
N ALA A 173 -0.56 3.91 -9.56
CA ALA A 173 0.87 3.90 -9.82
C ALA A 173 1.49 5.25 -9.43
N THR A 174 2.64 5.22 -8.76
CA THR A 174 3.47 6.42 -8.60
C THR A 174 4.05 6.85 -9.96
N ASP A 175 4.48 8.11 -10.08
CA ASP A 175 5.08 8.58 -11.33
C ASP A 175 6.36 7.79 -11.64
N TYR A 176 7.18 7.51 -10.64
CA TYR A 176 8.39 6.71 -10.81
C TYR A 176 8.08 5.29 -11.31
N ALA A 177 7.05 4.62 -10.76
CA ALA A 177 6.66 3.31 -11.25
C ALA A 177 6.20 3.35 -12.72
N LYS A 178 5.48 4.41 -13.12
CA LYS A 178 5.09 4.65 -14.53
C LYS A 178 6.32 4.88 -15.43
N GLU A 179 7.28 5.68 -14.99
CA GLU A 179 8.54 5.90 -15.71
C GLU A 179 9.31 4.60 -15.92
N LYS A 180 9.26 3.67 -14.96
CA LYS A 180 9.82 2.31 -15.08
C LYS A 180 8.98 1.35 -15.93
N GLY A 181 7.85 1.80 -16.47
CA GLY A 181 7.03 1.04 -17.39
C GLY A 181 5.77 0.41 -16.79
N LEU A 182 5.44 0.66 -15.51
CA LEU A 182 4.18 0.21 -14.94
C LEU A 182 3.00 0.88 -15.66
N LYS A 183 2.10 0.06 -16.18
CA LYS A 183 0.91 0.56 -16.86
C LYS A 183 -0.18 0.89 -15.83
N ALA A 184 -0.65 2.13 -15.88
CA ALA A 184 -1.82 2.56 -15.15
C ALA A 184 -3.07 2.46 -16.04
N SER A 185 -4.21 2.14 -15.44
CA SER A 185 -5.49 2.09 -16.15
C SER A 185 -5.88 3.46 -16.69
N THR A 186 -6.36 3.49 -17.92
CA THR A 186 -6.96 4.67 -18.58
C THR A 186 -8.49 4.64 -18.54
N GLU A 187 -9.08 3.56 -18.07
CA GLU A 187 -10.52 3.46 -17.88
C GLU A 187 -10.99 4.42 -16.81
N GLN A 188 -12.02 5.20 -17.09
CA GLN A 188 -12.53 6.26 -16.19
C GLN A 188 -12.83 5.75 -14.77
N LEU A 189 -13.38 4.53 -14.64
CA LEU A 189 -13.71 3.92 -13.35
C LEU A 189 -12.48 3.52 -12.51
N TYR A 190 -11.36 3.25 -13.16
CA TYR A 190 -10.11 2.77 -12.56
C TYR A 190 -8.92 3.67 -12.87
N LEU A 191 -9.18 4.91 -13.26
CA LEU A 191 -8.17 5.83 -13.77
C LEU A 191 -6.98 5.97 -12.82
N GLY A 192 -5.81 5.66 -13.35
CA GLY A 192 -4.54 5.72 -12.62
C GLY A 192 -4.21 4.48 -11.77
N ASN A 193 -5.18 3.56 -11.55
CA ASN A 193 -4.92 2.33 -10.82
C ASN A 193 -4.01 1.40 -11.61
N SER A 194 -3.21 0.63 -10.88
CA SER A 194 -2.35 -0.42 -11.45
C SER A 194 -2.51 -1.72 -10.67
N PRO A 195 -2.35 -2.88 -11.32
CA PRO A 195 -2.31 -4.14 -10.61
C PRO A 195 -1.03 -4.23 -9.76
N TRP A 196 -1.07 -5.01 -8.67
CA TRP A 196 0.06 -5.19 -7.78
C TRP A 196 0.13 -6.60 -7.20
N TRP A 197 1.36 -7.09 -6.98
CA TRP A 197 1.65 -8.44 -6.52
C TRP A 197 1.14 -8.73 -5.11
N LEU A 198 0.65 -9.95 -4.93
CA LEU A 198 0.49 -10.59 -3.63
C LEU A 198 1.56 -11.69 -3.49
N ARG A 199 1.97 -12.02 -2.25
CA ARG A 199 2.97 -13.07 -2.02
C ARG A 199 2.41 -14.49 -2.13
N SER A 200 1.08 -14.66 -2.07
CA SER A 200 0.43 -15.96 -2.20
C SER A 200 0.69 -16.57 -3.58
N PRO A 201 0.95 -17.89 -3.64
CA PRO A 201 1.12 -18.59 -4.91
C PRO A 201 -0.16 -18.51 -5.76
N GLY A 202 0.00 -18.64 -7.07
CA GLY A 202 -1.11 -18.69 -8.03
C GLY A 202 -1.67 -20.09 -8.20
N ARG A 203 -2.16 -20.38 -9.42
CA ARG A 203 -2.70 -21.71 -9.78
C ARG A 203 -1.65 -22.81 -9.74
N SER A 204 -0.41 -22.45 -9.95
CA SER A 204 0.75 -23.34 -9.93
C SER A 204 1.96 -22.62 -9.33
N GLY A 205 3.03 -23.33 -9.05
CA GLY A 205 4.27 -22.72 -8.57
C GLY A 205 4.94 -21.75 -9.56
N THR A 206 4.53 -21.77 -10.84
CA THR A 206 5.00 -20.81 -11.87
C THR A 206 4.09 -19.60 -12.04
N ASP A 207 3.01 -19.50 -11.25
CA ASP A 207 2.09 -18.37 -11.23
C ASP A 207 2.03 -17.77 -9.83
N SER A 208 1.77 -16.47 -9.73
CA SER A 208 1.52 -15.79 -8.46
C SER A 208 0.16 -15.09 -8.46
N SER A 209 -0.26 -14.67 -7.28
CA SER A 209 -1.50 -13.92 -7.08
C SER A 209 -1.25 -12.42 -7.15
N TYR A 210 -2.27 -11.67 -7.52
CA TYR A 210 -2.20 -10.22 -7.63
C TYR A 210 -3.57 -9.58 -7.42
N VAL A 211 -3.57 -8.31 -7.06
CA VAL A 211 -4.76 -7.45 -7.07
C VAL A 211 -4.79 -6.72 -8.40
N ASN A 212 -5.93 -6.74 -9.09
CA ASN A 212 -6.11 -6.07 -10.37
C ASN A 212 -6.55 -4.60 -10.19
N VAL A 213 -6.64 -3.83 -11.27
CA VAL A 213 -7.02 -2.39 -11.26
C VAL A 213 -8.40 -2.13 -10.67
N ASP A 214 -9.29 -3.12 -10.69
CA ASP A 214 -10.63 -3.08 -10.08
C ASP A 214 -10.63 -3.42 -8.58
N GLY A 215 -9.49 -3.86 -8.02
CA GLY A 215 -9.33 -4.28 -6.63
C GLY A 215 -9.58 -5.75 -6.37
N ARG A 216 -10.03 -6.50 -7.37
CA ARG A 216 -10.25 -7.96 -7.26
C ARG A 216 -8.94 -8.72 -7.24
N ILE A 217 -8.93 -9.85 -6.55
CA ILE A 217 -7.78 -10.73 -6.44
C ILE A 217 -7.87 -11.82 -7.51
N TYR A 218 -6.78 -12.01 -8.23
CA TYR A 218 -6.59 -13.08 -9.22
C TYR A 218 -5.32 -13.87 -8.90
N ASN A 219 -5.27 -15.14 -9.35
CA ASN A 219 -4.21 -16.09 -9.00
C ASN A 219 -3.59 -16.79 -10.22
N SER A 220 -3.51 -16.10 -11.35
CA SER A 220 -3.17 -16.71 -12.64
C SER A 220 -2.18 -15.92 -13.49
N ILE A 221 -1.30 -15.15 -12.87
CA ILE A 221 -0.29 -14.43 -13.63
C ILE A 221 1.08 -15.11 -13.47
N PRO A 222 1.81 -15.36 -14.58
CA PRO A 222 3.14 -15.95 -14.54
C PRO A 222 4.10 -15.12 -13.67
N VAL A 223 4.95 -15.80 -12.89
CA VAL A 223 5.90 -15.15 -11.98
C VAL A 223 6.92 -14.26 -12.68
N ASP A 224 7.22 -14.52 -13.96
CA ASP A 224 8.12 -13.73 -14.81
C ASP A 224 7.46 -12.55 -15.51
N ASN A 225 6.17 -12.33 -15.26
CA ASN A 225 5.43 -11.22 -15.83
C ASN A 225 5.75 -9.93 -15.06
N ALA A 226 5.98 -8.83 -15.77
CA ALA A 226 6.25 -7.51 -15.19
C ALA A 226 5.03 -6.55 -15.24
N VAL A 227 3.80 -7.08 -15.38
CA VAL A 227 2.59 -6.26 -15.40
C VAL A 227 2.17 -5.81 -14.01
N PRO A 228 2.08 -6.67 -12.98
CA PRO A 228 1.82 -6.18 -11.63
C PRO A 228 3.03 -5.43 -11.08
N GLY A 229 2.75 -4.31 -10.45
CA GLY A 229 3.77 -3.56 -9.73
C GLY A 229 3.91 -4.00 -8.28
N ILE A 230 4.66 -3.22 -7.52
CA ILE A 230 5.06 -3.55 -6.16
C ILE A 230 4.44 -2.55 -5.20
N ARG A 231 3.73 -3.07 -4.20
CA ARG A 231 3.10 -2.32 -3.11
C ARG A 231 3.63 -2.85 -1.78
N PRO A 232 4.78 -2.35 -1.30
CA PRO A 232 5.46 -2.88 -0.12
C PRO A 232 4.66 -2.67 1.17
N VAL A 233 4.91 -3.57 2.13
CA VAL A 233 4.36 -3.57 3.48
C VAL A 233 5.50 -3.65 4.49
N ILE A 234 5.39 -2.91 5.59
CA ILE A 234 6.36 -2.90 6.69
C ILE A 234 5.64 -2.86 8.04
N TRP A 235 6.24 -3.48 9.05
CA TRP A 235 5.97 -3.14 10.43
C TRP A 235 6.96 -2.07 10.91
N VAL A 236 6.47 -1.00 11.51
CA VAL A 236 7.32 0.09 12.00
C VAL A 236 7.01 0.46 13.45
N LYS A 237 8.02 0.78 14.23
CA LYS A 237 7.85 1.39 15.58
C LYS A 237 7.32 2.82 15.39
N ALA A 238 6.22 3.13 16.09
CA ALA A 238 5.57 4.43 16.07
C ALA A 238 6.37 5.51 16.85
#